data_4761c427767d4241df841d9a6b57b7c3
#
_entry.id   4761c427767d4241df841d9a6b57b7c3
#
_cell.length_a   1.000
_cell.length_b   1.000
_cell.length_c   1.000
_cell.angle_alpha   90.00
_cell.angle_beta   90.00
_cell.angle_gamma   90.00
#
_symmetry.space_group_name_H-M   'P 1'
#
loop_
_entity.id
_entity.type
_entity.pdbx_description
1 polymer ?
#
loop_
_entity_poly.entity_id
_entity_poly.type
_entity_poly.pdbx_seq_one_letter_code
_entity_poly.pdbx_strand_id
1 'polypeptide(L)'
;MHTTNIKNILLNVDKVSEGLESDPWNARGWIGSTNSDRKINFIDLLIEDIKLKIEWEPRLDVSKYYGNSIDFCTGFNISIPKHLINSKLRISFNGEEPEEFVSIGKWAAVSSGFNPTDKDVIVVDNFYADPDLVREYAMQNLEYTPSDYHKGQRSNSRFILDGTKEKLEEILGRKITNWNNGGYANGVFQYCTADQPIVYHVDSQMYAAMVYLTPNAPAPTGTSMYRSKVTGINSFPGQESRMGDEYFHTFKGTNADMNFYDGTLFEKIDDIGNVYNRLVIFNSSQIHAATEYFGDAIDNSRFFHMFFFDIQQ
;
A
#
# COMPACT_ATOMS: atom_id res chain seq x y z
N MET A 1 3.04 0.17 -15.28
CA MET A 1 3.73 -0.48 -16.43
C MET A 1 4.52 0.58 -17.19
N HIS A 2 5.83 0.45 -17.25
CA HIS A 2 6.67 1.35 -18.06
C HIS A 2 7.07 0.61 -19.32
N THR A 3 6.31 0.85 -20.37
CA THR A 3 6.65 0.33 -21.70
C THR A 3 7.59 1.30 -22.38
N THR A 4 8.77 0.86 -22.77
CA THR A 4 9.70 1.65 -23.55
C THR A 4 9.41 1.41 -25.03
N ASN A 5 9.24 2.48 -25.80
CA ASN A 5 9.06 2.41 -27.24
C ASN A 5 10.28 3.01 -27.94
N ILE A 6 10.98 2.19 -28.70
CA ILE A 6 12.11 2.63 -29.54
C ILE A 6 11.88 2.08 -30.95
N LYS A 7 11.75 2.97 -31.95
CA LYS A 7 11.58 2.60 -33.35
C LYS A 7 10.49 1.53 -33.60
N ASN A 8 9.30 1.73 -32.98
CA ASN A 8 8.15 0.80 -33.07
C ASN A 8 8.35 -0.56 -32.39
N ILE A 9 9.35 -0.68 -31.50
CA ILE A 9 9.53 -1.81 -30.62
C ILE A 9 9.08 -1.42 -29.22
N LEU A 10 8.19 -2.20 -28.67
CA LEU A 10 7.72 -2.06 -27.31
C LEU A 10 8.42 -3.13 -26.46
N LEU A 11 9.11 -2.69 -25.41
CA LEU A 11 9.67 -3.58 -24.38
C LEU A 11 9.07 -3.24 -23.03
N ASN A 12 8.61 -4.24 -22.33
CA ASN A 12 8.22 -4.11 -20.94
C ASN A 12 8.82 -5.23 -20.09
N VAL A 13 9.37 -4.87 -18.95
CA VAL A 13 9.80 -5.83 -17.92
C VAL A 13 8.73 -5.85 -16.84
N ASP A 14 8.02 -6.95 -16.71
CA ASP A 14 6.92 -7.10 -15.74
C ASP A 14 7.43 -7.37 -14.33
N LYS A 15 8.51 -8.14 -14.24
CA LYS A 15 9.07 -8.59 -12.97
C LYS A 15 10.59 -8.80 -13.07
N VAL A 16 11.29 -8.34 -12.05
CA VAL A 16 12.69 -8.69 -11.80
C VAL A 16 12.77 -9.27 -10.40
N SER A 17 13.42 -10.41 -10.23
CA SER A 17 13.63 -11.05 -8.94
C SER A 17 15.10 -11.36 -8.73
N GLU A 18 15.60 -11.01 -7.55
CA GLU A 18 16.93 -11.35 -7.12
C GLU A 18 16.99 -12.84 -6.74
N GLY A 19 18.00 -13.56 -7.23
CA GLY A 19 18.34 -14.89 -6.75
C GLY A 19 19.02 -14.83 -5.39
N LEU A 20 19.14 -15.96 -4.72
CA LEU A 20 19.97 -16.10 -3.51
C LEU A 20 21.42 -15.70 -3.81
N GLU A 21 22.29 -15.52 -2.81
CA GLU A 21 23.62 -14.88 -2.91
C GLU A 21 24.49 -15.31 -4.11
N SER A 22 24.37 -16.54 -4.59
CA SER A 22 25.10 -17.07 -5.75
C SER A 22 24.29 -17.14 -7.05
N ASP A 23 22.98 -16.92 -7.00
CA ASP A 23 22.09 -17.14 -8.12
C ASP A 23 21.96 -15.92 -9.03
N PRO A 24 21.71 -16.11 -10.33
CA PRO A 24 21.49 -15.01 -11.26
C PRO A 24 20.19 -14.29 -10.93
N TRP A 25 20.10 -13.05 -11.37
CA TRP A 25 18.82 -12.34 -11.42
C TRP A 25 17.91 -12.93 -12.50
N ASN A 26 16.63 -12.99 -12.24
CA ASN A 26 15.64 -13.39 -13.21
C ASN A 26 14.76 -12.21 -13.60
N ALA A 27 14.61 -11.98 -14.89
CA ALA A 27 13.74 -10.95 -15.43
C ALA A 27 12.71 -11.57 -16.38
N ARG A 28 11.45 -11.17 -16.22
CA ARG A 28 10.32 -11.58 -17.03
C ARG A 28 9.63 -10.35 -17.60
N GLY A 29 9.25 -10.42 -18.86
CA GLY A 29 8.58 -9.32 -19.53
C GLY A 29 8.01 -9.73 -20.87
N TRP A 30 7.81 -8.75 -21.75
CA TRP A 30 7.38 -8.99 -23.12
C TRP A 30 8.00 -7.99 -24.09
N ILE A 31 8.08 -8.41 -25.34
CA ILE A 31 8.53 -7.61 -26.48
C ILE A 31 7.42 -7.64 -27.52
N GLY A 32 7.11 -6.48 -28.07
CA GLY A 32 6.13 -6.36 -29.14
C GLY A 32 6.62 -5.39 -30.23
N SER A 33 5.99 -5.45 -31.40
CA SER A 33 6.23 -4.52 -32.49
C SER A 33 4.91 -3.93 -32.96
N THR A 34 4.91 -2.63 -33.23
CA THR A 34 3.78 -1.91 -33.85
C THR A 34 3.98 -1.68 -35.35
N ASN A 35 4.96 -2.33 -35.95
CA ASN A 35 5.29 -2.20 -37.39
C ASN A 35 4.95 -3.49 -38.12
N SER A 36 3.82 -3.50 -38.86
CA SER A 36 3.33 -4.62 -39.66
C SER A 36 4.27 -5.06 -40.80
N ASP A 37 5.16 -4.17 -41.26
CA ASP A 37 6.05 -4.47 -42.38
C ASP A 37 7.30 -5.23 -41.97
N ARG A 38 7.56 -5.34 -40.67
CA ARG A 38 8.74 -6.02 -40.10
C ARG A 38 8.46 -7.50 -39.86
N LYS A 39 8.92 -8.36 -40.75
CA LYS A 39 8.91 -9.81 -40.51
C LYS A 39 9.95 -10.15 -39.45
N ILE A 40 9.50 -10.57 -38.26
CA ILE A 40 10.36 -11.02 -37.16
C ILE A 40 10.40 -12.55 -37.20
N ASN A 41 11.56 -13.11 -37.53
CA ASN A 41 11.76 -14.56 -37.52
C ASN A 41 12.41 -15.04 -36.25
N PHE A 42 13.30 -14.23 -35.63
CA PHE A 42 13.90 -14.51 -34.33
C PHE A 42 14.33 -13.21 -33.65
N ILE A 43 14.44 -13.29 -32.33
CA ILE A 43 14.85 -12.18 -31.46
C ILE A 43 15.99 -12.68 -30.57
N ASP A 44 17.04 -11.88 -30.49
CA ASP A 44 18.15 -12.09 -29.56
C ASP A 44 18.16 -10.97 -28.50
N LEU A 45 18.27 -11.36 -27.26
CA LEU A 45 18.54 -10.43 -26.14
C LEU A 45 20.03 -10.57 -25.77
N LEU A 46 20.71 -9.44 -25.72
CA LEU A 46 22.11 -9.37 -25.36
C LEU A 46 22.35 -8.41 -24.23
N ILE A 47 23.31 -8.74 -23.36
CA ILE A 47 23.87 -7.81 -22.37
C ILE A 47 25.37 -7.77 -22.67
N GLU A 48 25.91 -6.58 -22.98
CA GLU A 48 27.22 -6.41 -23.58
C GLU A 48 27.29 -7.24 -24.88
N ASP A 49 28.22 -8.18 -25.00
CA ASP A 49 28.30 -9.10 -26.14
C ASP A 49 27.78 -10.51 -25.79
N ILE A 50 27.15 -10.66 -24.64
CA ILE A 50 26.63 -11.95 -24.17
C ILE A 50 25.19 -12.09 -24.62
N LYS A 51 24.94 -13.10 -25.46
CA LYS A 51 23.57 -13.51 -25.82
C LYS A 51 22.92 -14.26 -24.67
N LEU A 52 21.79 -13.77 -24.23
CA LEU A 52 21.05 -14.38 -23.13
C LEU A 52 20.26 -15.59 -23.62
N LYS A 53 20.17 -16.60 -22.76
CA LYS A 53 19.22 -17.71 -22.96
C LYS A 53 17.83 -17.21 -22.61
N ILE A 54 16.91 -17.34 -23.56
CA ILE A 54 15.53 -16.86 -23.43
C ILE A 54 14.58 -18.05 -23.41
N GLU A 55 13.69 -18.04 -22.43
CA GLU A 55 12.50 -18.89 -22.43
C GLU A 55 11.33 -18.03 -22.91
N TRP A 56 10.80 -18.38 -24.08
CA TRP A 56 9.71 -17.65 -24.71
C TRP A 56 8.35 -18.17 -24.24
N GLU A 57 7.41 -17.26 -24.03
CA GLU A 57 6.05 -17.62 -23.66
C GLU A 57 5.01 -16.76 -24.40
N PRO A 58 3.82 -17.30 -24.72
CA PRO A 58 2.75 -16.50 -25.29
C PRO A 58 2.25 -15.45 -24.31
N ARG A 59 1.99 -14.23 -24.78
CA ARG A 59 1.41 -13.12 -24.01
C ARG A 59 0.07 -12.69 -24.60
N LEU A 60 -0.89 -13.58 -24.50
CA LEU A 60 -2.26 -13.36 -24.98
C LEU A 60 -2.96 -12.19 -24.26
N ASP A 61 -2.59 -11.94 -23.01
CA ASP A 61 -3.05 -10.80 -22.22
C ASP A 61 -2.62 -9.47 -22.85
N VAL A 62 -1.36 -9.35 -23.24
CA VAL A 62 -0.81 -8.16 -23.90
C VAL A 62 -1.41 -7.99 -25.29
N SER A 63 -1.45 -9.04 -26.09
CA SER A 63 -2.05 -9.02 -27.43
C SER A 63 -3.51 -8.61 -27.37
N LYS A 64 -4.27 -9.06 -26.36
CA LYS A 64 -5.67 -8.67 -26.16
C LYS A 64 -5.81 -7.21 -25.75
N TYR A 65 -4.89 -6.70 -24.90
CA TYR A 65 -4.91 -5.32 -24.44
C TYR A 65 -4.64 -4.31 -25.56
N TYR A 66 -3.63 -4.59 -26.39
CA TYR A 66 -3.24 -3.69 -27.49
C TYR A 66 -4.06 -3.91 -28.77
N GLY A 67 -4.73 -5.06 -28.90
CA GLY A 67 -5.54 -5.40 -30.08
C GLY A 67 -4.74 -5.30 -31.37
N ASN A 68 -5.30 -4.62 -32.37
CA ASN A 68 -4.66 -4.43 -33.68
C ASN A 68 -3.50 -3.43 -33.68
N SER A 69 -3.14 -2.84 -32.55
CA SER A 69 -2.02 -1.89 -32.42
C SER A 69 -0.67 -2.56 -32.26
N ILE A 70 -0.65 -3.88 -32.09
CA ILE A 70 0.55 -4.71 -32.00
C ILE A 70 0.46 -5.82 -33.03
N ASP A 71 1.47 -5.89 -33.92
CA ASP A 71 1.55 -6.90 -34.96
C ASP A 71 2.26 -8.18 -34.48
N PHE A 72 3.13 -8.01 -33.49
CA PHE A 72 3.88 -9.11 -32.88
C PHE A 72 4.02 -8.86 -31.38
N CYS A 73 3.80 -9.90 -30.58
CA CYS A 73 4.07 -9.86 -29.14
C CYS A 73 4.48 -11.24 -28.62
N THR A 74 5.57 -11.29 -27.87
CA THR A 74 6.01 -12.48 -27.15
C THR A 74 6.54 -12.13 -25.78
N GLY A 75 6.30 -12.99 -24.81
CA GLY A 75 6.89 -12.90 -23.49
C GLY A 75 8.27 -13.53 -23.44
N PHE A 76 9.10 -13.07 -22.53
CA PHE A 76 10.42 -13.63 -22.27
C PHE A 76 10.63 -13.88 -20.78
N ASN A 77 11.43 -14.90 -20.48
CA ASN A 77 12.01 -15.13 -19.17
C ASN A 77 13.52 -15.34 -19.37
N ILE A 78 14.34 -14.55 -18.69
CA ILE A 78 15.80 -14.54 -18.82
C ILE A 78 16.48 -14.57 -17.47
N SER A 79 17.63 -15.24 -17.42
CA SER A 79 18.54 -15.22 -16.27
C SER A 79 19.75 -14.34 -16.58
N ILE A 80 20.05 -13.39 -15.69
CA ILE A 80 21.08 -12.38 -15.87
C ILE A 80 22.14 -12.55 -14.79
N PRO A 81 23.42 -12.76 -15.15
CA PRO A 81 24.50 -12.79 -14.17
C PRO A 81 24.52 -11.51 -13.31
N LYS A 82 24.73 -11.64 -12.00
CA LYS A 82 24.64 -10.50 -11.06
C LYS A 82 25.51 -9.31 -11.45
N HIS A 83 26.73 -9.55 -11.95
CA HIS A 83 27.65 -8.49 -12.35
C HIS A 83 27.18 -7.71 -13.58
N LEU A 84 26.23 -8.26 -14.38
CA LEU A 84 25.72 -7.62 -15.59
C LEU A 84 24.35 -6.94 -15.41
N ILE A 85 23.77 -6.97 -14.22
CA ILE A 85 22.42 -6.43 -13.98
C ILE A 85 22.30 -4.93 -14.29
N ASN A 86 23.37 -4.19 -14.16
CA ASN A 86 23.43 -2.76 -14.45
C ASN A 86 23.84 -2.44 -15.89
N SER A 87 24.23 -3.44 -16.67
CA SER A 87 24.58 -3.27 -18.08
C SER A 87 23.34 -3.06 -18.94
N LYS A 88 23.49 -2.46 -20.10
CA LYS A 88 22.38 -2.20 -21.01
C LYS A 88 21.89 -3.49 -21.66
N LEU A 89 20.58 -3.68 -21.68
CA LEU A 89 19.94 -4.70 -22.49
C LEU A 89 19.90 -4.22 -23.94
N ARG A 90 20.30 -5.09 -24.85
CA ARG A 90 20.29 -4.87 -26.31
C ARG A 90 19.38 -5.90 -26.94
N ILE A 91 18.62 -5.51 -27.95
CA ILE A 91 17.73 -6.38 -28.70
C ILE A 91 18.11 -6.37 -30.16
N SER A 92 18.34 -7.55 -30.73
CA SER A 92 18.54 -7.75 -32.15
C SER A 92 17.37 -8.55 -32.75
N PHE A 93 16.90 -8.10 -33.89
CA PHE A 93 15.88 -8.80 -34.67
C PHE A 93 16.51 -9.33 -35.94
N ASN A 94 16.30 -10.60 -36.24
CA ASN A 94 16.80 -11.27 -37.46
C ASN A 94 18.33 -11.14 -37.67
N GLY A 95 19.11 -10.93 -36.60
CA GLY A 95 20.56 -10.72 -36.69
C GLY A 95 20.97 -9.31 -37.14
N GLU A 96 20.07 -8.35 -37.15
CA GLU A 96 20.37 -6.93 -37.40
C GLU A 96 21.19 -6.33 -36.25
N GLU A 97 21.77 -5.14 -36.45
CA GLU A 97 22.48 -4.40 -35.38
C GLU A 97 21.58 -4.23 -34.18
N PRO A 98 22.06 -4.62 -32.97
CA PRO A 98 21.24 -4.56 -31.78
C PRO A 98 20.88 -3.13 -31.37
N GLU A 99 19.63 -2.92 -31.02
CA GLU A 99 19.15 -1.67 -30.42
C GLU A 99 19.33 -1.67 -28.91
N GLU A 100 19.83 -0.55 -28.34
CA GLU A 100 20.07 -0.42 -26.92
C GLU A 100 18.80 -0.01 -26.17
N PHE A 101 18.53 -0.70 -25.06
CA PHE A 101 17.50 -0.35 -24.10
C PHE A 101 18.11 0.03 -22.75
N VAL A 102 17.26 0.38 -21.79
CA VAL A 102 17.68 0.71 -20.41
C VAL A 102 18.26 -0.53 -19.73
N SER A 103 19.24 -0.36 -18.87
CA SER A 103 19.75 -1.47 -18.07
C SER A 103 18.66 -2.05 -17.18
N ILE A 104 18.60 -3.39 -17.08
CA ILE A 104 17.64 -4.10 -16.24
C ILE A 104 17.84 -3.77 -14.78
N GLY A 105 19.07 -3.48 -14.34
CA GLY A 105 19.37 -3.05 -12.98
C GLY A 105 18.65 -1.77 -12.55
N LYS A 106 18.38 -0.84 -13.46
CA LYS A 106 17.52 0.33 -13.14
C LYS A 106 16.07 -0.09 -12.88
N TRP A 107 15.59 -1.10 -13.56
CA TRP A 107 14.27 -1.67 -13.34
C TRP A 107 14.24 -2.50 -12.04
N ALA A 108 15.31 -3.24 -11.78
CA ALA A 108 15.47 -3.95 -10.52
C ALA A 108 15.50 -3.01 -9.32
N ALA A 109 16.20 -1.87 -9.43
CA ALA A 109 16.27 -0.87 -8.35
C ALA A 109 14.89 -0.25 -8.04
N VAL A 110 14.04 -0.06 -9.05
CA VAL A 110 12.65 0.38 -8.85
C VAL A 110 11.79 -0.76 -8.31
N SER A 111 12.02 -2.00 -8.78
CA SER A 111 11.21 -3.18 -8.37
C SER A 111 11.68 -3.81 -7.08
N SER A 112 12.98 -3.82 -6.78
CA SER A 112 13.54 -4.45 -5.58
C SER A 112 13.32 -3.62 -4.30
N GLY A 113 13.14 -2.30 -4.44
CA GLY A 113 12.69 -1.44 -3.35
C GLY A 113 11.18 -1.48 -3.13
N PHE A 114 10.43 -2.08 -4.06
CA PHE A 114 8.99 -2.22 -3.97
C PHE A 114 8.63 -3.64 -3.50
N ASN A 115 8.44 -3.79 -2.21
CA ASN A 115 7.72 -4.95 -1.69
C ASN A 115 6.22 -4.65 -1.78
N PRO A 116 5.48 -5.23 -2.75
CA PRO A 116 4.05 -4.95 -2.90
C PRO A 116 3.22 -5.42 -1.70
N THR A 117 3.85 -6.10 -0.76
CA THR A 117 3.22 -6.65 0.43
C THR A 117 3.43 -5.79 1.68
N ASP A 118 4.40 -4.88 1.68
CA ASP A 118 4.68 -3.97 2.80
C ASP A 118 4.17 -2.56 2.44
N LYS A 119 2.84 -2.44 2.39
CA LYS A 119 2.18 -1.17 2.13
C LYS A 119 1.98 -0.43 3.44
N ASP A 120 2.53 0.75 3.55
CA ASP A 120 2.35 1.59 4.74
C ASP A 120 0.96 2.24 4.80
N VAL A 121 0.41 2.61 3.64
CA VAL A 121 -0.93 3.20 3.52
C VAL A 121 -1.61 2.71 2.24
N ILE A 122 -2.87 2.31 2.36
CA ILE A 122 -3.74 1.96 1.24
C ILE A 122 -5.05 2.74 1.38
N VAL A 123 -5.50 3.35 0.30
CA VAL A 123 -6.76 4.08 0.25
C VAL A 123 -7.64 3.46 -0.85
N VAL A 124 -8.87 3.11 -0.49
CA VAL A 124 -9.85 2.53 -1.41
C VAL A 124 -11.18 3.25 -1.24
N ASP A 125 -11.69 3.85 -2.30
CA ASP A 125 -13.01 4.47 -2.30
C ASP A 125 -14.11 3.43 -2.59
N ASN A 126 -15.33 3.71 -2.13
CA ASN A 126 -16.52 2.88 -2.33
C ASN A 126 -16.38 1.46 -1.76
N PHE A 127 -15.92 1.36 -0.52
CA PHE A 127 -15.66 0.07 0.14
C PHE A 127 -16.93 -0.77 0.37
N TYR A 128 -17.98 -0.17 0.95
CA TYR A 128 -19.28 -0.84 1.09
C TYR A 128 -20.13 -0.65 -0.16
N ALA A 129 -20.89 -1.69 -0.52
CA ALA A 129 -21.86 -1.62 -1.60
C ALA A 129 -23.01 -0.65 -1.26
N ASP A 130 -23.42 -0.64 0.00
CA ASP A 130 -24.46 0.25 0.54
C ASP A 130 -23.96 0.86 1.87
N PRO A 131 -23.22 1.97 1.83
CA PRO A 131 -22.71 2.63 3.03
C PRO A 131 -23.78 3.29 3.88
N ASP A 132 -24.92 3.70 3.26
CA ASP A 132 -26.04 4.32 3.97
C ASP A 132 -26.70 3.30 4.87
N LEU A 133 -26.95 2.08 4.38
CA LEU A 133 -27.49 0.99 5.18
C LEU A 133 -26.58 0.63 6.36
N VAL A 134 -25.25 0.56 6.14
CA VAL A 134 -24.28 0.27 7.20
C VAL A 134 -24.31 1.36 8.26
N ARG A 135 -24.31 2.62 7.84
CA ARG A 135 -24.36 3.78 8.71
C ARG A 135 -25.67 3.83 9.53
N GLU A 136 -26.80 3.69 8.87
CA GLU A 136 -28.13 3.71 9.51
C GLU A 136 -28.26 2.58 10.52
N TYR A 137 -27.86 1.37 10.15
CA TYR A 137 -27.86 0.23 11.09
C TYR A 137 -27.03 0.54 12.34
N ALA A 138 -25.81 1.05 12.17
CA ALA A 138 -24.91 1.35 13.27
C ALA A 138 -25.48 2.43 14.20
N MET A 139 -26.11 3.47 13.65
CA MET A 139 -26.68 4.56 14.43
C MET A 139 -27.97 4.19 15.15
N GLN A 140 -28.79 3.31 14.57
CA GLN A 140 -30.11 2.96 15.13
C GLN A 140 -30.08 1.75 16.06
N ASN A 141 -29.13 0.83 15.87
CA ASN A 141 -29.15 -0.48 16.54
C ASN A 141 -28.00 -0.70 17.52
N LEU A 142 -27.01 0.20 17.58
CA LEU A 142 -25.88 0.07 18.48
C LEU A 142 -25.88 1.17 19.52
N GLU A 143 -25.47 0.79 20.73
CA GLU A 143 -25.25 1.74 21.84
C GLU A 143 -23.78 2.19 21.82
N TYR A 144 -23.52 3.43 22.22
CA TYR A 144 -22.20 4.04 22.23
C TYR A 144 -21.83 4.49 23.63
N THR A 145 -20.60 4.20 24.05
CA THR A 145 -20.07 4.61 25.35
C THR A 145 -18.71 5.29 25.25
N PRO A 146 -18.44 6.31 26.04
CA PRO A 146 -17.12 6.87 26.21
C PRO A 146 -16.21 5.91 26.98
N SER A 147 -14.89 6.13 26.90
CA SER A 147 -13.90 5.40 27.68
C SER A 147 -12.66 6.26 27.92
N ASP A 148 -11.95 5.98 28.99
CA ASP A 148 -10.67 6.64 29.30
C ASP A 148 -9.54 6.19 28.32
N TYR A 149 -9.71 5.03 27.67
CA TYR A 149 -8.69 4.44 26.78
C TYR A 149 -8.74 4.94 25.34
N HIS A 150 -9.80 5.60 24.92
CA HIS A 150 -9.96 6.14 23.57
C HIS A 150 -10.77 7.43 23.60
N LYS A 151 -10.63 8.23 22.56
CA LYS A 151 -11.43 9.46 22.42
C LYS A 151 -12.74 9.17 21.68
N GLY A 152 -13.72 10.05 21.89
CA GLY A 152 -15.07 9.85 21.36
C GLY A 152 -15.79 8.68 22.01
N GLN A 153 -16.78 8.16 21.32
CA GLN A 153 -17.60 7.05 21.79
C GLN A 153 -17.56 5.89 20.81
N ARG A 154 -17.43 4.68 21.33
CA ARG A 154 -17.43 3.42 20.58
C ARG A 154 -18.70 2.65 20.77
N SER A 155 -19.10 1.90 19.74
CA SER A 155 -20.19 0.95 19.86
C SER A 155 -19.86 -0.15 20.89
N ASN A 156 -20.84 -0.52 21.71
CA ASN A 156 -20.70 -1.59 22.71
C ASN A 156 -20.61 -2.98 22.10
N SER A 157 -21.02 -3.10 20.84
CA SER A 157 -21.01 -4.34 20.08
C SER A 157 -20.20 -4.21 18.82
N ARG A 158 -19.56 -5.31 18.44
CA ARG A 158 -18.87 -5.45 17.16
C ARG A 158 -19.88 -5.79 16.08
N PHE A 159 -19.69 -5.23 14.90
CA PHE A 159 -20.46 -5.56 13.72
C PHE A 159 -19.51 -5.75 12.55
N ILE A 160 -19.46 -6.92 12.00
CA ILE A 160 -18.58 -7.25 10.85
C ILE A 160 -19.47 -7.91 9.80
N LEU A 161 -19.57 -7.29 8.65
CA LEU A 161 -20.25 -7.85 7.50
C LEU A 161 -19.50 -9.08 6.96
N ASP A 162 -20.24 -10.09 6.54
CA ASP A 162 -19.67 -11.27 5.88
C ASP A 162 -18.83 -10.84 4.66
N GLY A 163 -17.66 -11.44 4.50
CA GLY A 163 -16.73 -11.12 3.43
C GLY A 163 -15.80 -9.92 3.70
N THR A 164 -15.97 -9.21 4.82
CA THR A 164 -15.11 -8.05 5.16
C THR A 164 -13.64 -8.46 5.29
N LYS A 165 -13.36 -9.56 6.00
CA LYS A 165 -11.99 -10.07 6.17
C LYS A 165 -11.36 -10.43 4.83
N GLU A 166 -12.08 -11.19 4.02
CA GLU A 166 -11.64 -11.65 2.71
C GLU A 166 -11.36 -10.48 1.77
N LYS A 167 -12.17 -9.43 1.84
CA LYS A 167 -11.96 -8.22 1.05
C LYS A 167 -10.73 -7.43 1.50
N LEU A 168 -10.49 -7.34 2.79
CA LEU A 168 -9.27 -6.74 3.32
C LEU A 168 -8.03 -7.57 2.93
N GLU A 169 -8.09 -8.90 3.00
CA GLU A 169 -7.03 -9.81 2.53
C GLU A 169 -6.74 -9.64 1.03
N GLU A 170 -7.77 -9.49 0.20
CA GLU A 170 -7.63 -9.23 -1.24
C GLU A 170 -6.90 -7.90 -1.50
N ILE A 171 -7.29 -6.82 -0.80
CA ILE A 171 -6.68 -5.50 -0.93
C ILE A 171 -5.21 -5.50 -0.46
N LEU A 172 -4.93 -6.18 0.64
CA LEU A 172 -3.59 -6.30 1.20
C LEU A 172 -2.68 -7.22 0.37
N GLY A 173 -3.25 -8.25 -0.26
CA GLY A 173 -2.51 -9.36 -0.87
C GLY A 173 -1.88 -10.29 0.18
N ARG A 174 -2.36 -10.30 1.43
CA ARG A 174 -1.86 -11.07 2.57
C ARG A 174 -3.00 -11.61 3.42
N LYS A 175 -2.75 -12.73 4.09
CA LYS A 175 -3.70 -13.32 5.03
C LYS A 175 -3.69 -12.60 6.38
N ILE A 176 -4.88 -12.32 6.89
CA ILE A 176 -5.10 -11.74 8.22
C ILE A 176 -5.12 -12.85 9.27
N THR A 177 -4.37 -12.67 10.36
CA THR A 177 -4.14 -13.71 11.36
C THR A 177 -4.98 -13.57 12.61
N ASN A 178 -5.03 -12.42 13.28
CA ASN A 178 -5.70 -12.29 14.58
C ASN A 178 -7.09 -11.61 14.53
N TRP A 179 -7.88 -11.91 13.51
CA TRP A 179 -9.18 -11.29 13.24
C TRP A 179 -10.19 -11.40 14.37
N ASN A 180 -10.23 -12.52 15.06
CA ASN A 180 -11.27 -12.85 16.06
C ASN A 180 -10.84 -12.68 17.51
N ASN A 181 -9.66 -12.18 17.79
CA ASN A 181 -9.17 -12.03 19.16
C ASN A 181 -9.99 -10.98 19.93
N GLY A 182 -10.64 -11.44 21.01
CA GLY A 182 -11.69 -10.71 21.74
C GLY A 182 -11.25 -9.48 22.53
N GLY A 183 -9.98 -9.08 22.50
CA GLY A 183 -9.47 -7.90 23.23
C GLY A 183 -9.38 -6.62 22.40
N TYR A 184 -9.62 -6.70 21.10
CA TYR A 184 -9.45 -5.57 20.20
C TYR A 184 -10.76 -4.92 19.79
N ALA A 185 -10.70 -3.63 19.48
CA ALA A 185 -11.82 -2.87 18.93
C ALA A 185 -12.11 -3.22 17.45
N ASN A 186 -11.79 -4.45 17.01
CA ASN A 186 -11.99 -4.89 15.66
C ASN A 186 -13.47 -5.03 15.31
N GLY A 187 -13.97 -4.26 14.35
CA GLY A 187 -15.37 -4.27 13.93
C GLY A 187 -16.29 -3.40 14.79
N VAL A 188 -15.77 -2.42 15.53
CA VAL A 188 -16.60 -1.43 16.23
C VAL A 188 -16.74 -0.16 15.42
N PHE A 189 -17.85 0.55 15.61
CA PHE A 189 -18.01 1.91 15.12
C PHE A 189 -17.56 2.91 16.19
N GLN A 190 -17.06 4.05 15.74
CA GLN A 190 -16.67 5.14 16.62
C GLN A 190 -17.08 6.47 16.03
N TYR A 191 -17.47 7.41 16.89
CA TYR A 191 -17.58 8.80 16.51
C TYR A 191 -16.81 9.70 17.46
N CYS A 192 -16.30 10.80 16.93
CA CYS A 192 -15.56 11.82 17.68
C CYS A 192 -16.07 13.20 17.29
N THR A 193 -16.43 13.98 18.30
CA THR A 193 -16.95 15.34 18.19
C THR A 193 -15.82 16.38 18.26
N ALA A 194 -16.08 17.63 17.87
CA ALA A 194 -15.10 18.71 17.77
C ALA A 194 -14.36 19.04 19.08
N ASP A 195 -14.96 18.71 20.24
CA ASP A 195 -14.40 18.96 21.57
C ASP A 195 -13.33 17.93 21.99
N GLN A 196 -13.16 16.85 21.23
CA GLN A 196 -12.19 15.80 21.54
C GLN A 196 -10.76 16.22 21.18
N PRO A 197 -9.77 15.95 22.07
CA PRO A 197 -8.38 16.24 21.75
C PRO A 197 -7.81 15.25 20.73
N ILE A 198 -6.95 15.74 19.84
CA ILE A 198 -6.18 14.89 18.92
C ILE A 198 -5.15 14.08 19.72
N VAL A 199 -5.02 12.79 19.40
CA VAL A 199 -4.08 11.86 20.06
C VAL A 199 -3.08 11.34 19.04
N TYR A 200 -1.81 11.66 19.22
CA TYR A 200 -0.67 11.17 18.43
C TYR A 200 -0.18 9.87 19.03
N HIS A 201 -0.30 8.76 18.32
CA HIS A 201 0.01 7.45 18.88
C HIS A 201 0.40 6.43 17.81
N VAL A 202 0.74 5.24 18.26
CA VAL A 202 0.89 4.02 17.47
C VAL A 202 0.01 2.93 18.10
N ASP A 203 -0.49 2.00 17.29
CA ASP A 203 -1.31 0.89 17.77
C ASP A 203 -0.50 -0.39 17.98
N SER A 204 -1.05 -1.35 18.71
CA SER A 204 -0.38 -2.61 19.04
C SER A 204 -0.45 -3.66 17.92
N GLN A 205 -1.46 -3.62 17.08
CA GLN A 205 -1.59 -4.49 15.90
C GLN A 205 -0.65 -4.04 14.79
N MET A 206 -0.45 -4.88 13.78
CA MET A 206 0.36 -4.51 12.62
C MET A 206 -0.35 -3.50 11.71
N TYR A 207 -1.67 -3.65 11.57
CA TYR A 207 -2.49 -2.79 10.74
C TYR A 207 -3.75 -2.31 11.46
N ALA A 208 -4.09 -1.06 11.20
CA ALA A 208 -5.39 -0.49 11.46
C ALA A 208 -6.09 -0.16 10.14
N ALA A 209 -7.40 -0.31 10.12
CA ALA A 209 -8.21 0.09 8.99
C ALA A 209 -9.47 0.82 9.49
N MET A 210 -9.93 1.79 8.71
CA MET A 210 -11.17 2.49 8.99
C MET A 210 -11.93 2.86 7.73
N VAL A 211 -13.24 2.80 7.79
CA VAL A 211 -14.14 3.28 6.73
C VAL A 211 -14.88 4.50 7.24
N TYR A 212 -14.70 5.65 6.58
CA TYR A 212 -15.40 6.87 6.95
C TYR A 212 -16.86 6.82 6.53
N LEU A 213 -17.75 7.18 7.46
CA LEU A 213 -19.19 7.04 7.29
C LEU A 213 -19.99 8.34 7.60
N THR A 214 -19.34 9.50 7.55
CA THR A 214 -20.06 10.78 7.62
C THR A 214 -20.21 11.37 6.22
N PRO A 215 -21.43 11.48 5.68
CA PRO A 215 -21.67 12.17 4.43
C PRO A 215 -21.23 13.64 4.49
N ASN A 216 -20.61 14.14 3.43
CA ASN A 216 -20.17 15.55 3.31
C ASN A 216 -19.24 16.01 4.44
N ALA A 217 -18.46 15.11 5.04
CA ALA A 217 -17.46 15.47 6.04
C ALA A 217 -16.46 16.50 5.48
N PRO A 218 -15.96 17.44 6.30
CA PRO A 218 -14.87 18.30 5.87
C PRO A 218 -13.65 17.47 5.49
N ALA A 219 -13.11 17.67 4.28
CA ALA A 219 -12.01 16.87 3.74
C ALA A 219 -10.79 16.75 4.68
N PRO A 220 -10.34 17.79 5.41
CA PRO A 220 -9.18 17.72 6.29
C PRO A 220 -9.45 17.05 7.65
N THR A 221 -10.53 16.27 7.79
CA THR A 221 -10.90 15.58 9.04
C THR A 221 -10.64 14.08 9.02
N GLY A 222 -9.74 13.65 8.16
CA GLY A 222 -9.40 12.23 7.97
C GLY A 222 -8.36 11.71 8.97
N THR A 223 -7.32 11.06 8.45
CA THR A 223 -6.22 10.49 9.24
C THR A 223 -4.89 10.97 8.67
N SER A 224 -4.00 11.42 9.54
CA SER A 224 -2.66 11.86 9.13
C SER A 224 -1.58 11.01 9.78
N MET A 225 -0.46 10.86 9.05
CA MET A 225 0.77 10.24 9.52
C MET A 225 1.77 11.32 9.93
N TYR A 226 2.56 11.02 10.94
CA TYR A 226 3.45 11.99 11.55
C TYR A 226 4.86 11.47 11.76
N ARG A 227 5.80 12.40 11.86
CA ARG A 227 7.18 12.18 12.29
C ARG A 227 7.46 13.04 13.51
N SER A 228 8.17 12.48 14.49
CA SER A 228 8.64 13.24 15.64
C SER A 228 9.66 14.28 15.21
N LYS A 229 9.48 15.54 15.59
CA LYS A 229 10.48 16.61 15.41
C LYS A 229 11.67 16.45 16.36
N VAL A 230 11.51 15.72 17.45
CA VAL A 230 12.54 15.49 18.46
C VAL A 230 13.52 14.39 18.04
N THR A 231 12.98 13.24 17.61
CA THR A 231 13.77 12.04 17.29
C THR A 231 13.93 11.80 15.79
N GLY A 232 13.12 12.44 14.96
CA GLY A 232 13.05 12.16 13.51
C GLY A 232 12.35 10.86 13.16
N ILE A 233 11.86 10.10 14.14
CA ILE A 233 11.23 8.78 13.95
C ILE A 233 9.75 8.96 13.60
N ASN A 234 9.27 8.13 12.70
CA ASN A 234 7.86 8.08 12.28
C ASN A 234 7.16 6.75 12.59
N SER A 235 7.89 5.72 13.04
CA SER A 235 7.33 4.37 13.23
C SER A 235 8.04 3.62 14.35
N PHE A 236 7.25 2.80 15.08
CA PHE A 236 7.73 1.94 16.17
C PHE A 236 7.22 0.50 15.98
N PRO A 237 7.87 -0.29 15.11
CA PRO A 237 7.45 -1.65 14.82
C PRO A 237 7.74 -2.59 16.00
N GLY A 238 6.73 -3.41 16.36
CA GLY A 238 6.85 -4.38 17.45
C GLY A 238 6.84 -3.77 18.85
N GLN A 239 6.68 -4.62 19.86
CA GLN A 239 6.61 -4.16 21.25
C GLN A 239 7.95 -3.65 21.79
N GLU A 240 9.06 -4.25 21.37
CA GLU A 240 10.39 -3.87 21.86
C GLU A 240 10.74 -2.42 21.52
N SER A 241 10.43 -1.95 20.33
CA SER A 241 10.68 -0.55 19.93
C SER A 241 9.89 0.45 20.77
N ARG A 242 8.74 0.05 21.33
CA ARG A 242 7.86 0.87 22.18
C ARG A 242 8.28 0.90 23.65
N MET A 243 9.26 0.09 24.02
CA MET A 243 9.83 0.06 25.36
C MET A 243 11.18 0.78 25.46
N GLY A 244 11.74 1.22 24.33
CA GLY A 244 13.02 1.88 24.25
C GLY A 244 12.99 3.38 24.52
N ASP A 245 14.17 3.95 24.78
CA ASP A 245 14.35 5.37 25.09
C ASP A 245 13.83 6.29 23.96
N GLU A 246 13.94 5.87 22.70
CA GLU A 246 13.47 6.64 21.55
C GLU A 246 11.96 6.83 21.55
N TYR A 247 11.20 5.79 21.93
CA TYR A 247 9.75 5.87 22.09
C TYR A 247 9.39 6.88 23.19
N PHE A 248 10.08 6.77 24.32
CA PHE A 248 9.87 7.69 25.43
C PHE A 248 10.23 9.13 25.06
N HIS A 249 11.33 9.35 24.37
CA HIS A 249 11.71 10.69 23.89
C HIS A 249 10.73 11.25 22.86
N THR A 250 10.14 10.41 22.03
CA THR A 250 9.14 10.82 21.04
C THR A 250 7.86 11.33 21.68
N PHE A 251 7.39 10.68 22.75
CA PHE A 251 6.06 10.97 23.34
C PHE A 251 6.12 11.66 24.72
N LYS A 252 7.26 11.76 25.36
CA LYS A 252 7.33 12.30 26.72
C LYS A 252 7.39 13.82 26.80
N GLY A 253 7.73 14.53 25.76
CA GLY A 253 8.06 15.95 25.96
C GLY A 253 9.23 16.10 26.95
N THR A 254 9.18 17.09 27.84
CA THR A 254 10.27 17.41 28.78
C THR A 254 10.12 16.82 30.18
N ASN A 255 9.03 16.11 30.50
CA ASN A 255 8.74 15.60 31.86
C ASN A 255 8.21 14.17 31.86
N ALA A 256 8.14 13.54 33.04
CA ALA A 256 7.91 12.11 33.27
C ALA A 256 6.65 11.49 32.63
N ASP A 257 5.69 12.27 32.17
CA ASP A 257 4.44 11.80 31.63
C ASP A 257 4.43 11.79 30.10
N MET A 258 3.88 10.71 29.52
CA MET A 258 3.71 10.60 28.08
C MET A 258 2.75 11.66 27.56
N ASN A 259 3.19 12.46 26.60
CA ASN A 259 2.38 13.53 26.03
C ASN A 259 1.92 13.17 24.62
N PHE A 260 0.80 12.50 24.53
CA PHE A 260 0.16 12.11 23.26
C PHE A 260 -0.67 13.26 22.62
N TYR A 261 -0.76 14.42 23.26
CA TYR A 261 -1.66 15.50 22.85
C TYR A 261 -0.94 16.72 22.27
N ASP A 262 0.37 16.83 22.44
CA ASP A 262 1.11 17.99 21.98
C ASP A 262 1.53 17.87 20.50
N GLY A 263 0.68 18.38 19.63
CA GLY A 263 0.93 18.40 18.19
C GLY A 263 2.19 19.21 17.77
N THR A 264 2.73 20.06 18.66
CA THR A 264 3.94 20.82 18.36
C THR A 264 5.18 19.94 18.24
N LEU A 265 5.14 18.74 18.85
CA LEU A 265 6.21 17.73 18.80
C LEU A 265 6.25 16.96 17.47
N PHE A 266 5.23 17.07 16.65
CA PHE A 266 5.04 16.24 15.45
C PHE A 266 5.00 17.09 14.18
N GLU A 267 5.57 16.54 13.14
CA GLU A 267 5.48 17.04 11.77
C GLU A 267 4.58 16.10 10.96
N LYS A 268 3.56 16.63 10.33
CA LYS A 268 2.68 15.86 9.45
C LYS A 268 3.43 15.51 8.16
N ILE A 269 3.49 14.22 7.84
CA ILE A 269 4.18 13.71 6.65
C ILE A 269 3.22 13.18 5.58
N ASP A 270 1.99 12.82 5.98
CA ASP A 270 0.94 12.41 5.06
C ASP A 270 -0.45 12.81 5.61
N ASP A 271 -1.42 12.99 4.71
CA ASP A 271 -2.76 13.43 5.07
C ASP A 271 -3.81 12.76 4.16
N ILE A 272 -4.63 11.89 4.74
CA ILE A 272 -5.67 11.15 4.02
C ILE A 272 -7.03 11.82 4.32
N GLY A 273 -7.66 12.37 3.27
CA GLY A 273 -8.93 13.07 3.39
C GLY A 273 -10.09 12.17 3.84
N ASN A 274 -10.99 12.74 4.63
CA ASN A 274 -12.25 12.11 5.01
C ASN A 274 -13.24 12.16 3.84
N VAL A 275 -13.39 11.03 3.17
CA VAL A 275 -14.34 10.85 2.06
C VAL A 275 -15.33 9.77 2.45
N TYR A 276 -16.62 10.02 2.26
CA TYR A 276 -17.67 9.06 2.58
C TYR A 276 -17.44 7.73 1.88
N ASN A 277 -17.57 6.61 2.61
CA ASN A 277 -17.30 5.25 2.13
C ASN A 277 -15.85 4.98 1.67
N ARG A 278 -14.90 5.78 2.15
CA ARG A 278 -13.46 5.55 1.92
C ARG A 278 -12.92 4.64 3.01
N LEU A 279 -12.31 3.53 2.59
CA LEU A 279 -11.45 2.69 3.44
C LEU A 279 -10.03 3.24 3.42
N VAL A 280 -9.45 3.38 4.58
CA VAL A 280 -8.02 3.62 4.78
C VAL A 280 -7.46 2.45 5.57
N ILE A 281 -6.42 1.81 5.06
CA ILE A 281 -5.63 0.79 5.78
C ILE A 281 -4.23 1.36 5.94
N PHE A 282 -3.66 1.27 7.13
CA PHE A 282 -2.30 1.73 7.36
C PHE A 282 -1.54 0.84 8.34
N ASN A 283 -0.22 0.82 8.17
CA ASN A 283 0.71 0.22 9.12
C ASN A 283 0.62 1.00 10.44
N SER A 284 0.04 0.38 11.44
CA SER A 284 -0.32 1.04 12.70
C SER A 284 0.87 1.28 13.64
N SER A 285 2.05 0.77 13.29
CA SER A 285 3.31 1.14 13.95
C SER A 285 3.77 2.56 13.60
N GLN A 286 3.23 3.17 12.54
CA GLN A 286 3.48 4.58 12.22
C GLN A 286 2.78 5.50 13.23
N ILE A 287 3.43 6.61 13.58
CA ILE A 287 2.80 7.65 14.39
C ILE A 287 1.66 8.26 13.58
N HIS A 288 0.46 8.15 14.08
CA HIS A 288 -0.74 8.65 13.42
C HIS A 288 -1.71 9.32 14.38
N ALA A 289 -2.62 10.10 13.81
CA ALA A 289 -3.72 10.75 14.52
C ALA A 289 -4.88 11.03 13.57
N ALA A 290 -6.06 11.32 14.13
CA ALA A 290 -7.07 12.05 13.36
C ALA A 290 -6.50 13.41 12.98
N THR A 291 -6.76 13.87 11.76
CA THR A 291 -6.28 15.18 11.32
C THR A 291 -6.97 16.30 12.08
N GLU A 292 -8.30 16.17 12.18
CA GLU A 292 -9.18 17.09 12.90
C GLU A 292 -10.48 16.36 13.25
N TYR A 293 -11.15 16.83 14.32
CA TYR A 293 -12.51 16.42 14.65
C TYR A 293 -13.51 17.53 14.35
N PHE A 294 -14.77 17.16 14.13
CA PHE A 294 -15.84 18.10 13.79
C PHE A 294 -17.18 17.60 14.32
N GLY A 295 -18.18 18.50 14.29
CA GLY A 295 -19.53 18.21 14.71
C GLY A 295 -19.68 18.07 16.24
N ASP A 296 -20.88 17.82 16.70
CA ASP A 296 -21.27 17.78 18.11
C ASP A 296 -22.19 16.59 18.46
N ALA A 297 -22.62 15.82 17.47
CA ALA A 297 -23.46 14.65 17.61
C ALA A 297 -23.01 13.51 16.66
N ILE A 298 -23.53 12.30 16.89
CA ILE A 298 -23.16 11.10 16.12
C ILE A 298 -23.44 11.25 14.60
N ASP A 299 -24.49 11.94 14.24
CA ASP A 299 -24.95 12.12 12.87
C ASP A 299 -24.16 13.16 12.06
N ASN A 300 -23.49 14.09 12.73
CA ASN A 300 -22.78 15.19 12.11
C ASN A 300 -21.30 15.29 12.46
N SER A 301 -20.76 14.29 13.19
CA SER A 301 -19.36 14.25 13.62
C SER A 301 -18.53 13.23 12.82
N ARG A 302 -17.25 13.07 13.16
CA ARG A 302 -16.38 12.09 12.52
C ARG A 302 -16.79 10.67 12.91
N PHE A 303 -17.66 10.05 12.11
CA PHE A 303 -18.15 8.69 12.29
C PHE A 303 -17.47 7.72 11.36
N PHE A 304 -17.01 6.57 11.89
CA PHE A 304 -16.27 5.58 11.12
C PHE A 304 -16.40 4.17 11.70
N HIS A 305 -16.22 3.17 10.84
CA HIS A 305 -16.11 1.75 11.22
C HIS A 305 -14.64 1.36 11.20
N MET A 306 -14.13 0.69 12.26
CA MET A 306 -12.71 0.40 12.39
C MET A 306 -12.39 -1.08 12.51
N PHE A 307 -11.19 -1.44 12.05
CA PHE A 307 -10.65 -2.80 12.13
C PHE A 307 -9.19 -2.75 12.55
N PHE A 308 -8.78 -3.74 13.35
CA PHE A 308 -7.41 -3.93 13.81
C PHE A 308 -7.02 -5.39 13.60
N PHE A 309 -5.87 -5.63 12.99
CA PHE A 309 -5.44 -6.98 12.66
C PHE A 309 -3.93 -7.07 12.42
N ASP A 310 -3.42 -8.30 12.51
CA ASP A 310 -2.08 -8.67 12.06
C ASP A 310 -2.17 -9.46 10.77
N ILE A 311 -1.08 -9.51 10.02
CA ILE A 311 -0.97 -10.28 8.78
C ILE A 311 0.06 -11.39 8.93
N GLN A 312 -0.05 -12.40 8.08
CA GLN A 312 0.96 -13.45 7.98
C GLN A 312 2.24 -12.83 7.40
N GLN A 313 3.32 -12.96 8.15
CA GLN A 313 4.68 -12.62 7.70
C GLN A 313 5.24 -13.62 6.69
#